data_0d2cb5bacc6b87ea539b88e313de9917
#
_entry.id   0d2cb5bacc6b87ea539b88e313de9917
#
_cell.length_a   1.000
_cell.length_b   1.000
_cell.length_c   1.000
_cell.angle_alpha   90.00
_cell.angle_beta   90.00
_cell.angle_gamma   90.00
#
_symmetry.space_group_name_H-M   'P 1'
#
loop_
_entity.id
_entity.type
_entity.pdbx_description
1 polymer ?
#
loop_
_entity_poly.entity_id
_entity_poly.type
_entity_poly.pdbx_seq_one_letter_code
_entity_poly.pdbx_strand_id
1 'polypeptide(L)' 'MVKRMKVFSSTTGKVYEAEEATYYRNMIQSAFMLSKVDCELLDVFENNGKIVMVFPTSLHKKYIGEWMERSRQNKDESNG' A
#
# COMPACT_ATOMS: atom_id res chain seq x y z
N MET A 1 -9.17 -12.17 -22.60
CA MET A 1 -8.01 -11.26 -22.72
C MET A 1 -8.07 -10.22 -21.63
N VAL A 2 -7.01 -10.11 -20.86
CA VAL A 2 -6.96 -9.14 -19.76
C VAL A 2 -6.62 -7.77 -20.31
N LYS A 3 -7.47 -6.80 -20.03
CA LYS A 3 -7.26 -5.44 -20.49
C LYS A 3 -6.47 -4.68 -19.40
N ARG A 4 -5.25 -4.28 -19.72
CA ARG A 4 -4.41 -3.55 -18.78
C ARG A 4 -4.77 -2.08 -18.80
N MET A 5 -4.89 -1.50 -17.63
CA MET A 5 -5.22 -0.09 -17.48
C MET A 5 -4.05 0.64 -16.86
N LYS A 6 -3.53 1.64 -17.57
CA LYS A 6 -2.48 2.50 -17.05
C LYS A 6 -3.08 3.70 -16.37
N VAL A 7 -2.52 4.07 -15.23
CA VAL A 7 -2.99 5.19 -14.44
C VAL A 7 -1.83 6.16 -14.26
N PHE A 8 -2.10 7.43 -14.47
CA PHE A 8 -1.12 8.49 -14.23
C PHE A 8 -1.41 9.15 -12.88
N SER A 9 -0.40 9.22 -12.03
CA SER A 9 -0.55 9.88 -10.73
C SER A 9 -0.14 11.34 -10.84
N SER A 10 -1.08 12.23 -10.59
CA SER A 10 -0.78 13.67 -10.55
C SER A 10 0.02 14.04 -9.30
N THR A 11 -0.01 13.18 -8.28
CA THR A 11 0.71 13.41 -7.04
C THR A 11 2.18 13.05 -7.14
N THR A 12 2.48 11.86 -7.70
CA THR A 12 3.86 11.37 -7.77
C THR A 12 4.50 11.58 -9.14
N GLY A 13 3.69 11.83 -10.17
CA GLY A 13 4.17 11.94 -11.54
C GLY A 13 4.47 10.61 -12.19
N LYS A 14 4.12 9.51 -11.54
CA LYS A 14 4.41 8.17 -12.04
C LYS A 14 3.23 7.60 -12.81
N VAL A 15 3.54 6.69 -13.74
CA VAL A 15 2.53 5.90 -14.44
C VAL A 15 2.64 4.46 -13.93
N TYR A 16 1.50 3.88 -13.61
CA TYR A 16 1.49 2.50 -13.11
C TYR A 16 0.31 1.73 -13.69
N GLU A 17 0.37 0.41 -13.65
CA GLU A 17 -0.70 -0.45 -14.12
C GLU A 17 -1.59 -0.83 -12.94
N ALA A 18 -2.89 -0.61 -13.10
CA ALA A 18 -3.86 -0.81 -12.01
C ALA A 18 -3.82 -2.23 -11.47
N GLU A 19 -3.64 -3.23 -12.34
CA GLU A 19 -3.64 -4.63 -11.91
C GLU A 19 -2.34 -5.02 -11.19
N GLU A 20 -1.31 -4.19 -11.26
CA GLU A 20 -0.05 -4.43 -10.56
C GLU A 20 0.09 -3.53 -9.34
N ALA A 21 -0.99 -2.90 -8.91
CA ALA A 21 -1.00 -1.96 -7.80
C ALA A 21 -1.91 -2.45 -6.69
N THR A 22 -1.50 -2.19 -5.45
CA THR A 22 -2.28 -2.51 -4.26
C THR A 22 -2.62 -1.20 -3.55
N TYR A 23 -3.88 -1.04 -3.19
CA TYR A 23 -4.41 0.20 -2.63
C TYR A 23 -4.55 0.06 -1.12
N TYR A 24 -3.90 0.94 -0.38
CA TYR A 24 -3.90 0.93 1.07
C TYR A 24 -4.75 2.07 1.60
N ARG A 25 -5.77 1.73 2.36
CA ARG A 25 -6.63 2.72 3.03
C ARG A 25 -6.28 2.86 4.51
N ASN A 26 -5.54 1.90 5.05
CA ASN A 26 -5.12 1.91 6.45
C ASN A 26 -3.84 2.73 6.57
N MET A 27 -3.92 3.84 7.30
CA MET A 27 -2.78 4.76 7.44
C MET A 27 -1.61 4.12 8.17
N ILE A 28 -1.89 3.26 9.15
CA ILE A 28 -0.83 2.59 9.91
C ILE A 28 -0.10 1.62 9.01
N GLN A 29 -0.84 0.86 8.20
CA GLN A 29 -0.23 -0.06 7.25
C GLN A 29 0.56 0.72 6.18
N SER A 30 0.05 1.85 5.74
CA SER A 30 0.75 2.70 4.78
C SER A 30 2.07 3.20 5.36
N ALA A 31 2.05 3.63 6.63
CA ALA A 31 3.26 4.08 7.31
C ALA A 31 4.28 2.94 7.43
N PHE A 32 3.81 1.74 7.72
CA PHE A 32 4.67 0.55 7.76
C PHE A 32 5.38 0.35 6.43
N MET A 33 4.64 0.45 5.31
CA MET A 33 5.23 0.29 3.98
C MET A 33 6.21 1.42 3.67
N LEU A 34 5.87 2.65 4.04
CA LEU A 34 6.72 3.80 3.78
C LEU A 34 8.04 3.73 4.54
N SER A 35 8.10 2.96 5.64
CA SER A 35 9.32 2.81 6.43
C SER A 35 10.33 1.86 5.79
N LYS A 36 9.94 1.13 4.75
CA LYS A 36 10.82 0.16 4.10
C LYS A 36 11.78 0.87 3.16
N VAL A 37 13.02 0.41 3.15
CA VAL A 37 14.10 1.06 2.39
C VAL A 37 13.86 0.97 0.88
N ASP A 38 13.19 -0.08 0.43
CA ASP A 38 12.88 -0.29 -0.98
C ASP A 38 11.45 0.13 -1.33
N CYS A 39 10.83 0.96 -0.48
CA CYS A 39 9.47 1.43 -0.71
C CYS A 39 9.39 2.26 -1.98
N GLU A 40 8.36 1.98 -2.77
CA GLU A 40 8.03 2.78 -3.94
C GLU A 40 6.56 3.16 -3.86
N LEU A 41 6.29 4.45 -3.73
CA LEU A 41 4.92 4.95 -3.68
C LEU A 41 4.49 5.31 -5.09
N LEU A 42 3.45 4.61 -5.57
CA LEU A 42 2.97 4.84 -6.95
C LEU A 42 1.99 6.00 -7.03
N ASP A 43 1.14 6.15 -6.02
CA ASP A 43 0.11 7.19 -6.06
C ASP A 43 -0.38 7.48 -4.65
N VAL A 44 -0.94 8.69 -4.47
CA VAL A 44 -1.66 9.09 -3.25
C VAL A 44 -2.84 9.92 -3.71
N PHE A 45 -4.04 9.55 -3.26
CA PHE A 45 -5.22 10.31 -3.61
C PHE A 45 -6.27 10.22 -2.51
N GLU A 46 -7.26 11.09 -2.58
CA GLU A 46 -8.37 11.09 -1.65
C GLU A 46 -9.54 10.34 -2.26
N ASN A 47 -10.21 9.53 -1.43
CA ASN A 47 -11.41 8.83 -1.83
C ASN A 47 -12.38 8.84 -0.64
N ASN A 48 -13.51 9.53 -0.81
CA ASN A 48 -14.55 9.64 0.22
C ASN A 48 -14.00 10.15 1.55
N GLY A 49 -13.14 11.16 1.49
CA GLY A 49 -12.55 11.77 2.67
C GLY A 49 -11.41 11.01 3.29
N LYS A 50 -10.97 9.92 2.68
CA LYS A 50 -9.87 9.11 3.19
C LYS A 50 -8.70 9.13 2.21
N ILE A 51 -7.49 9.10 2.78
CA ILE A 51 -6.28 9.04 1.98
C ILE A 51 -6.04 7.60 1.55
N VAL A 52 -5.80 7.40 0.26
CA VAL A 52 -5.45 6.09 -0.29
C VAL A 52 -4.02 6.18 -0.82
N MET A 53 -3.16 5.26 -0.38
CA MET A 53 -1.81 5.15 -0.88
C MET A 53 -1.69 3.89 -1.72
N VAL A 54 -0.94 3.99 -2.82
CA VAL A 54 -0.84 2.92 -3.81
C VAL A 54 0.61 2.46 -3.88
N PHE A 55 0.80 1.16 -3.71
CA PHE A 55 2.13 0.55 -3.75
C PHE A 55 2.14 -0.58 -4.78
N PRO A 56 3.33 -0.93 -5.33
CA PRO A 56 3.43 -2.09 -6.20
C PRO A 56 2.97 -3.36 -5.48
N THR A 57 2.22 -4.20 -6.18
CA THR A 57 1.75 -5.46 -5.59
C THR A 57 2.93 -6.34 -5.17
N SER A 58 4.05 -6.26 -5.89
CA SER A 58 5.25 -7.03 -5.53
C SER A 58 5.77 -6.64 -4.15
N LEU A 59 5.74 -5.35 -3.80
CA LEU A 59 6.14 -4.90 -2.47
C LEU A 59 5.13 -5.34 -1.42
N HIS A 60 3.85 -5.27 -1.75
CA HIS A 60 2.81 -5.74 -0.84
C HIS A 60 3.02 -7.22 -0.51
N LYS A 61 3.23 -8.05 -1.52
CA LYS A 61 3.45 -9.48 -1.31
C LYS A 61 4.71 -9.75 -0.49
N LYS A 62 5.74 -8.93 -0.69
CA LYS A 62 7.00 -9.08 0.02
C LYS A 62 6.86 -8.86 1.52
N TYR A 63 6.03 -7.89 1.93
CA TYR A 63 5.98 -7.46 3.32
C TYR A 63 4.68 -7.82 4.04
N ILE A 64 3.69 -8.39 3.35
CA ILE A 64 2.39 -8.64 3.99
C ILE A 64 2.51 -9.62 5.16
N GLY A 65 3.39 -10.62 5.05
CA GLY A 65 3.62 -11.55 6.14
C GLY A 65 4.14 -10.87 7.39
N GLU A 66 5.10 -9.96 7.22
CA GLU A 66 5.65 -9.18 8.34
C GLU A 66 4.58 -8.28 8.96
N TRP A 67 3.75 -7.65 8.13
CA TRP A 67 2.68 -6.81 8.64
C TRP A 67 1.68 -7.60 9.46
N MET A 68 1.28 -8.78 8.98
CA MET A 68 0.33 -9.62 9.69
C MET A 68 0.89 -10.09 11.02
N GLU A 69 2.16 -10.43 11.06
CA GLU A 69 2.84 -10.83 12.29
C GLU A 69 2.87 -9.69 13.30
N ARG A 70 3.22 -8.49 12.84
CA ARG A 70 3.26 -7.31 13.69
C ARG A 70 1.87 -6.96 14.23
N SER A 71 0.85 -7.06 13.38
CA SER A 71 -0.52 -6.78 13.77
C SER A 71 -1.00 -7.76 14.83
N ARG A 72 -0.62 -9.02 14.71
CA ARG A 72 -0.96 -10.05 15.69
C ARG A 72 -0.31 -9.76 17.03
N GLN A 73 0.97 -9.38 17.02
CA GLN A 73 1.69 -9.06 18.25
C GLN A 73 1.07 -7.86 18.97
N ASN A 74 0.72 -6.82 18.23
CA ASN A 74 0.09 -5.65 18.81
C ASN A 74 -1.25 -6.00 19.43
N LYS A 75 -2.00 -6.90 18.80
CA LYS A 75 -3.28 -7.34 19.31
C LYS A 75 -3.13 -8.10 20.63
N ASP A 76 -2.12 -8.95 20.71
CA ASP A 76 -1.82 -9.69 21.93
C ASP A 76 -1.42 -8.74 23.05
N GLU A 77 -0.62 -7.74 22.75
CA GLU A 77 -0.18 -6.76 23.75
C GLU A 77 -1.36 -5.97 24.30
N SER A 78 -2.33 -5.62 23.45
CA SER A 78 -3.48 -4.85 23.91
C SER A 78 -4.41 -5.66 24.79
N ASN A 79 -4.34 -6.98 24.72
CA ASN A 79 -5.15 -7.87 25.56
C ASN A 79 -4.42 -8.32 26.82
N GLY A 80 -3.14 -8.06 26.87
CA GLY A 80 -2.30 -8.52 27.98
C GLY A 80 -2.34 -7.66 29.23
#